data_ee9ad234a5afe5f1c9e9a7ffcd553df6
#
_entry.id   ee9ad234a5afe5f1c9e9a7ffcd553df6
#
_cell.length_a   1.000
_cell.length_b   1.000
_cell.length_c   1.000
_cell.angle_alpha   90.00
_cell.angle_beta   90.00
_cell.angle_gamma   90.00
#
_symmetry.space_group_name_H-M   'P 1'
#
loop_
_entity.id
_entity.type
_entity.pdbx_description
1 polymer ?
#
loop_
_entity_poly.entity_id
_entity_poly.type
_entity_poly.pdbx_seq_one_letter_code
_entity_poly.pdbx_strand_id
1 'polypeptide(L)'
;MQILIYLSNNFANMKQFKNILLLIFSLLMIISCGDYDEYTDEDCYDYDYSDCNTIEPEEGHLMISLTINKQNPEVVITVFEGDIENNDTIAYDTIDQPFFQVPVKLDESYSATAKYKVDDKTIIAIDGDKIKKTSSVICDSTCWDITGGYIDVKLKYDNY
;
A
#
# COMPACT_ATOMS: atom_id res chain seq x y z
N MET A 1 -13.00 -64.52 1.66
CA MET A 1 -11.58 -64.10 1.48
C MET A 1 -11.35 -63.26 0.22
N GLN A 2 -12.28 -63.18 -0.75
CA GLN A 2 -12.11 -62.34 -1.95
C GLN A 2 -12.46 -60.86 -1.76
N ILE A 3 -13.32 -60.46 -0.82
CA ILE A 3 -13.74 -59.06 -0.60
C ILE A 3 -12.63 -58.23 0.04
N LEU A 4 -11.79 -58.84 0.89
CA LEU A 4 -10.66 -58.12 1.53
C LEU A 4 -9.55 -57.72 0.55
N ILE A 5 -9.34 -58.51 -0.52
CA ILE A 5 -8.34 -58.24 -1.54
C ILE A 5 -8.79 -57.08 -2.45
N TYR A 6 -10.10 -56.97 -2.71
CA TYR A 6 -10.66 -55.88 -3.56
C TYR A 6 -10.60 -54.52 -2.88
N LEU A 7 -10.80 -54.48 -1.55
CA LEU A 7 -10.67 -53.23 -0.76
C LEU A 7 -9.21 -52.77 -0.63
N SER A 8 -8.27 -53.70 -0.51
CA SER A 8 -6.84 -53.42 -0.44
C SER A 8 -6.30 -52.78 -1.74
N ASN A 9 -6.72 -53.27 -2.90
CA ASN A 9 -6.30 -52.71 -4.19
C ASN A 9 -6.87 -51.30 -4.48
N ASN A 10 -8.08 -51.02 -4.00
CA ASN A 10 -8.66 -49.67 -4.14
C ASN A 10 -7.97 -48.64 -3.23
N PHE A 11 -7.52 -49.06 -2.03
CA PHE A 11 -6.78 -48.17 -1.11
C PHE A 11 -5.38 -47.83 -1.63
N ALA A 12 -4.70 -48.79 -2.27
CA ALA A 12 -3.39 -48.57 -2.87
C ALA A 12 -3.47 -47.60 -4.06
N ASN A 13 -4.49 -47.75 -4.92
CA ASN A 13 -4.74 -46.86 -6.03
C ASN A 13 -5.11 -45.40 -5.57
N MET A 14 -5.88 -45.28 -4.49
CA MET A 14 -6.23 -43.96 -3.93
C MET A 14 -5.03 -43.19 -3.39
N LYS A 15 -4.07 -43.90 -2.74
CA LYS A 15 -2.82 -43.29 -2.28
C LYS A 15 -1.91 -42.88 -3.43
N GLN A 16 -1.82 -43.69 -4.48
CA GLN A 16 -1.08 -43.32 -5.70
C GLN A 16 -1.71 -42.13 -6.39
N PHE A 17 -3.02 -42.08 -6.50
CA PHE A 17 -3.74 -40.96 -7.12
C PHE A 17 -3.52 -39.64 -6.37
N LYS A 18 -3.54 -39.69 -5.02
CA LYS A 18 -3.26 -38.53 -4.18
C LYS A 18 -1.82 -38.01 -4.33
N ASN A 19 -0.85 -38.90 -4.47
CA ASN A 19 0.54 -38.52 -4.68
C ASN A 19 0.79 -37.94 -6.08
N ILE A 20 0.11 -38.47 -7.10
CA ILE A 20 0.16 -37.95 -8.48
C ILE A 20 -0.50 -36.58 -8.54
N LEU A 21 -1.62 -36.36 -7.87
CA LEU A 21 -2.31 -35.06 -7.80
C LEU A 21 -1.47 -34.02 -7.08
N LEU A 22 -0.77 -34.39 -6.00
CA LEU A 22 0.17 -33.51 -5.28
C LEU A 22 1.39 -33.16 -6.14
N LEU A 23 1.91 -34.10 -6.93
CA LEU A 23 3.01 -33.83 -7.87
C LEU A 23 2.60 -32.88 -9.00
N ILE A 24 1.40 -33.06 -9.55
CA ILE A 24 0.85 -32.16 -10.59
C ILE A 24 0.61 -30.77 -10.00
N PHE A 25 0.08 -30.65 -8.78
CA PHE A 25 -0.15 -29.37 -8.10
C PHE A 25 1.17 -28.66 -7.77
N SER A 26 2.23 -29.40 -7.37
CA SER A 26 3.56 -28.82 -7.16
C SER A 26 4.22 -28.36 -8.46
N LEU A 27 3.96 -29.05 -9.58
CA LEU A 27 4.49 -28.69 -10.89
C LEU A 27 3.81 -27.42 -11.47
N LEU A 28 2.51 -27.21 -11.17
CA LEU A 28 1.77 -26.04 -11.57
C LEU A 28 2.21 -24.75 -10.83
N MET A 29 2.76 -24.88 -9.63
CA MET A 29 3.25 -23.74 -8.85
C MET A 29 4.58 -23.18 -9.38
N ILE A 30 5.32 -23.93 -10.21
CA ILE A 30 6.61 -23.49 -10.76
C ILE A 30 6.42 -22.69 -12.08
N ILE A 31 5.23 -22.70 -12.68
CA ILE A 31 4.93 -22.02 -13.96
C ILE A 31 4.38 -20.60 -13.71
N SER A 32 4.12 -20.21 -12.44
CA SER A 32 3.78 -18.84 -12.07
C SER A 32 5.04 -17.99 -11.93
N CYS A 33 5.87 -17.99 -12.97
CA CYS A 33 6.89 -16.98 -13.16
C CYS A 33 6.19 -15.79 -13.82
N GLY A 34 6.13 -14.65 -13.10
CA GLY A 34 5.47 -13.45 -13.62
C GLY A 34 6.04 -13.04 -14.97
N ASP A 35 5.15 -12.54 -15.82
CA ASP A 35 5.54 -11.87 -17.05
C ASP A 35 6.46 -10.69 -16.65
N TYR A 36 7.75 -10.88 -16.86
CA TYR A 36 8.69 -9.77 -17.00
C TYR A 36 8.45 -9.23 -18.41
N ASP A 37 7.83 -8.09 -18.50
CA ASP A 37 7.78 -7.33 -19.75
C ASP A 37 9.22 -6.94 -20.09
N GLU A 38 9.92 -7.80 -20.83
CA GLU A 38 11.22 -7.51 -21.41
C GLU A 38 10.97 -6.64 -22.65
N TYR A 39 11.16 -5.33 -22.51
CA TYR A 39 11.08 -4.40 -23.63
C TYR A 39 12.10 -4.79 -24.70
N THR A 40 11.64 -4.92 -25.94
CA THR A 40 12.54 -5.18 -27.08
C THR A 40 13.20 -3.89 -27.54
N ASP A 41 14.37 -3.96 -28.18
CA ASP A 41 15.07 -2.79 -28.74
C ASP A 41 14.17 -1.95 -29.67
N GLU A 42 13.19 -2.58 -30.33
CA GLU A 42 12.21 -1.93 -31.21
C GLU A 42 11.20 -1.09 -30.41
N ASP A 43 10.76 -1.57 -29.23
CA ASP A 43 9.83 -0.87 -28.35
C ASP A 43 10.47 0.37 -27.72
N CYS A 44 11.78 0.38 -27.58
CA CYS A 44 12.54 1.47 -26.97
C CYS A 44 12.83 2.63 -27.93
N TYR A 45 12.77 2.40 -29.24
CA TYR A 45 13.10 3.44 -30.22
C TYR A 45 12.09 4.59 -30.25
N ASP A 46 10.83 4.32 -29.93
CA ASP A 46 9.73 5.32 -29.97
C ASP A 46 9.03 5.48 -28.62
N TYR A 47 9.71 5.11 -27.50
CA TYR A 47 9.14 5.20 -26.18
C TYR A 47 9.03 6.66 -25.71
N ASP A 48 7.82 7.08 -25.31
CA ASP A 48 7.57 8.41 -24.75
C ASP A 48 7.93 8.44 -23.26
N TYR A 49 9.04 9.08 -22.95
CA TYR A 49 9.52 9.27 -21.57
C TYR A 49 8.84 10.41 -20.81
N SER A 50 7.76 11.01 -21.33
CA SER A 50 7.08 12.15 -20.67
C SER A 50 6.59 11.79 -19.27
N ASP A 51 6.21 10.53 -19.04
CA ASP A 51 5.73 10.02 -17.74
C ASP A 51 6.84 9.41 -16.89
N CYS A 52 8.08 9.39 -17.37
CA CYS A 52 9.23 8.85 -16.67
C CYS A 52 10.01 9.95 -15.95
N ASN A 53 9.97 9.94 -14.62
CA ASN A 53 10.86 10.81 -13.85
C ASN A 53 12.25 10.18 -13.76
N THR A 54 13.19 10.67 -14.55
CA THR A 54 14.59 10.15 -14.56
C THR A 54 15.44 10.69 -13.42
N ILE A 55 14.94 11.65 -12.65
CA ILE A 55 15.65 12.21 -11.50
C ILE A 55 15.15 11.50 -10.24
N GLU A 56 16.06 10.91 -9.49
CA GLU A 56 15.75 10.26 -8.23
C GLU A 56 15.18 11.30 -7.23
N PRO A 57 13.94 11.10 -6.71
CA PRO A 57 13.37 12.02 -5.74
C PRO A 57 14.04 11.84 -4.36
N GLU A 58 14.37 12.94 -3.71
CA GLU A 58 14.91 12.94 -2.34
C GLU A 58 13.81 13.10 -1.29
N GLU A 59 12.73 13.80 -1.64
CA GLU A 59 11.60 14.12 -0.76
C GLU A 59 10.28 13.78 -1.43
N GLY A 60 9.25 13.52 -0.61
CA GLY A 60 7.88 13.34 -1.04
C GLY A 60 6.93 14.23 -0.23
N HIS A 61 5.63 14.11 -0.50
CA HIS A 61 4.60 14.85 0.22
C HIS A 61 3.56 13.88 0.80
N LEU A 62 3.31 13.99 2.11
CA LEU A 62 2.15 13.37 2.70
C LEU A 62 0.90 14.13 2.26
N MET A 63 -0.11 13.38 1.85
CA MET A 63 -1.45 13.89 1.54
C MET A 63 -2.40 13.49 2.66
N ILE A 64 -2.78 14.44 3.50
CA ILE A 64 -3.60 14.18 4.68
C ILE A 64 -5.00 14.69 4.43
N SER A 65 -6.00 13.79 4.50
CA SER A 65 -7.41 14.10 4.30
C SER A 65 -8.11 14.38 5.63
N LEU A 66 -8.89 15.45 5.67
CA LEU A 66 -9.57 15.97 6.86
C LEU A 66 -11.08 16.15 6.60
N THR A 67 -11.90 16.09 7.64
CA THR A 67 -13.30 16.52 7.60
C THR A 67 -13.40 17.98 8.04
N ILE A 68 -13.67 18.88 7.09
CA ILE A 68 -14.00 20.28 7.35
C ILE A 68 -15.49 20.49 7.11
N ASN A 69 -16.22 20.92 8.13
CA ASN A 69 -17.67 21.14 8.07
C ASN A 69 -18.09 22.28 9.00
N LYS A 70 -19.39 22.53 9.10
CA LYS A 70 -19.92 23.63 9.96
C LYS A 70 -19.60 23.45 11.44
N GLN A 71 -19.49 22.21 11.93
CA GLN A 71 -19.19 21.89 13.32
C GLN A 71 -17.66 21.96 13.58
N ASN A 72 -16.87 21.62 12.57
CA ASN A 72 -15.43 21.65 12.60
C ASN A 72 -14.92 22.47 11.39
N PRO A 73 -15.06 23.82 11.42
CA PRO A 73 -14.58 24.69 10.34
C PRO A 73 -13.06 24.75 10.29
N GLU A 74 -12.43 24.42 11.41
CA GLU A 74 -10.98 24.32 11.60
C GLU A 74 -10.67 23.06 12.41
N VAL A 75 -9.61 22.37 12.07
CA VAL A 75 -9.18 21.11 12.69
C VAL A 75 -7.71 21.20 13.08
N VAL A 76 -7.41 20.93 14.35
CA VAL A 76 -6.03 20.84 14.82
C VAL A 76 -5.45 19.49 14.40
N ILE A 77 -4.34 19.53 13.68
CA ILE A 77 -3.60 18.36 13.20
C ILE A 77 -2.20 18.30 13.83
N THR A 78 -1.75 17.11 14.11
CA THR A 78 -0.34 16.83 14.47
C THR A 78 0.16 15.69 13.62
N VAL A 79 1.33 15.84 13.00
CA VAL A 79 1.98 14.84 12.17
C VAL A 79 3.27 14.38 12.82
N PHE A 80 3.52 13.10 12.81
CA PHE A 80 4.66 12.44 13.46
C PHE A 80 5.47 11.63 12.45
N GLU A 81 6.79 11.59 12.63
CA GLU A 81 7.64 10.59 11.98
C GLU A 81 7.51 9.27 12.77
N GLY A 82 7.15 8.19 12.10
CA GLY A 82 6.82 6.90 12.71
C GLY A 82 5.48 6.87 13.43
N ASP A 83 5.43 6.13 14.54
CA ASP A 83 4.24 5.98 15.37
C ASP A 83 4.05 7.16 16.32
N ILE A 84 2.79 7.51 16.63
CA ILE A 84 2.44 8.59 17.57
C ILE A 84 3.03 8.39 18.98
N GLU A 85 3.29 7.14 19.38
CA GLU A 85 3.87 6.81 20.69
C GLU A 85 5.30 7.32 20.83
N ASN A 86 6.05 7.47 19.73
CA ASN A 86 7.42 7.99 19.73
C ASN A 86 7.47 9.50 19.95
N ASN A 87 6.35 10.20 19.72
CA ASN A 87 6.18 11.65 19.90
C ASN A 87 7.16 12.54 19.08
N ASP A 88 7.65 11.99 17.94
CA ASP A 88 8.53 12.71 17.01
C ASP A 88 7.69 13.60 16.09
N THR A 89 7.22 14.74 16.62
CA THR A 89 6.36 15.67 15.89
C THR A 89 7.14 16.41 14.81
N ILE A 90 6.70 16.32 13.57
CA ILE A 90 7.27 17.02 12.41
C ILE A 90 6.44 18.21 11.94
N ALA A 91 5.11 18.19 12.20
CA ALA A 91 4.21 19.29 11.90
C ALA A 91 3.08 19.39 12.92
N TYR A 92 2.67 20.62 13.23
CA TYR A 92 1.51 20.94 14.05
C TYR A 92 0.86 22.20 13.49
N ASP A 93 -0.43 22.12 13.13
CA ASP A 93 -1.15 23.26 12.55
C ASP A 93 -2.66 23.17 12.81
N THR A 94 -3.37 24.26 12.48
CA THR A 94 -4.83 24.33 12.46
C THR A 94 -5.29 24.56 11.03
N ILE A 95 -6.00 23.59 10.48
CA ILE A 95 -6.32 23.51 9.05
C ILE A 95 -7.81 23.76 8.83
N ASP A 96 -8.14 24.63 7.89
CA ASP A 96 -9.50 24.99 7.43
C ASP A 96 -9.82 24.40 6.03
N GLN A 97 -8.91 23.58 5.48
CA GLN A 97 -9.04 22.94 4.19
C GLN A 97 -9.18 21.42 4.34
N PRO A 98 -9.89 20.72 3.43
CA PRO A 98 -10.10 19.27 3.49
C PRO A 98 -8.83 18.45 3.23
N PHE A 99 -7.75 19.11 2.81
CA PHE A 99 -6.46 18.48 2.55
C PHE A 99 -5.33 19.30 3.15
N PHE A 100 -4.35 18.62 3.70
CA PHE A 100 -3.11 19.18 4.21
C PHE A 100 -1.92 18.44 3.61
N GLN A 101 -0.90 19.16 3.17
CA GLN A 101 0.31 18.57 2.60
C GLN A 101 1.52 18.91 3.46
N VAL A 102 2.37 17.91 3.67
CA VAL A 102 3.62 18.05 4.44
C VAL A 102 4.75 17.45 3.63
N PRO A 103 5.84 18.20 3.34
CA PRO A 103 7.04 17.63 2.73
C PRO A 103 7.73 16.72 3.75
N VAL A 104 8.15 15.53 3.30
CA VAL A 104 8.74 14.51 4.16
C VAL A 104 9.80 13.70 3.42
N LYS A 105 10.65 13.01 4.18
CA LYS A 105 11.62 12.05 3.63
C LYS A 105 10.91 10.83 3.08
N LEU A 106 11.46 10.28 2.02
CA LEU A 106 11.01 9.02 1.44
C LEU A 106 11.49 7.82 2.24
N ASP A 107 10.84 6.67 2.02
CA ASP A 107 11.10 5.36 2.63
C ASP A 107 10.84 5.28 4.15
N GLU A 108 10.21 6.32 4.71
CA GLU A 108 9.82 6.40 6.11
C GLU A 108 8.31 6.21 6.30
N SER A 109 7.92 5.89 7.53
CA SER A 109 6.51 5.80 7.96
C SER A 109 6.13 7.05 8.71
N TYR A 110 4.89 7.49 8.54
CA TYR A 110 4.36 8.67 9.19
C TYR A 110 2.97 8.39 9.75
N SER A 111 2.61 9.10 10.80
CA SER A 111 1.26 9.07 11.36
C SER A 111 0.75 10.48 11.59
N ALA A 112 -0.57 10.63 11.61
CA ALA A 112 -1.21 11.90 11.92
C ALA A 112 -2.37 11.72 12.88
N THR A 113 -2.63 12.76 13.68
CA THR A 113 -3.83 12.87 14.51
C THR A 113 -4.57 14.14 14.15
N ALA A 114 -5.91 14.05 14.11
CA ALA A 114 -6.80 15.19 13.92
C ALA A 114 -7.83 15.27 15.05
N LYS A 115 -8.02 16.47 15.64
CA LYS A 115 -8.96 16.69 16.75
C LYS A 115 -10.24 17.32 16.24
N TYR A 116 -11.35 16.63 16.45
CA TYR A 116 -12.71 17.06 16.08
C TYR A 116 -13.57 17.27 17.31
N LYS A 117 -14.53 18.19 17.20
CA LYS A 117 -15.63 18.33 18.14
C LYS A 117 -16.89 17.72 17.54
N VAL A 118 -17.51 16.80 18.28
CA VAL A 118 -18.81 16.21 17.92
C VAL A 118 -19.71 16.31 19.15
N ASP A 119 -20.68 17.20 19.10
CA ASP A 119 -21.45 17.64 20.26
C ASP A 119 -20.54 18.12 21.40
N ASP A 120 -20.66 17.55 22.60
CA ASP A 120 -19.85 17.89 23.76
C ASP A 120 -18.56 17.04 23.88
N LYS A 121 -18.24 16.24 22.86
CA LYS A 121 -17.10 15.31 22.88
C LYS A 121 -15.98 15.77 21.97
N THR A 122 -14.76 15.48 22.39
CA THR A 122 -13.58 15.56 21.51
C THR A 122 -13.29 14.17 20.95
N ILE A 123 -13.23 14.07 19.63
CA ILE A 123 -12.83 12.85 18.91
C ILE A 123 -11.43 13.10 18.34
N ILE A 124 -10.56 12.13 18.52
CA ILE A 124 -9.22 12.13 17.89
C ILE A 124 -9.25 11.04 16.83
N ALA A 125 -9.17 11.43 15.57
CA ALA A 125 -8.93 10.51 14.47
C ALA A 125 -7.41 10.30 14.32
N ILE A 126 -7.01 9.07 14.03
CA ILE A 126 -5.62 8.66 13.90
C ILE A 126 -5.52 7.76 12.67
N ASP A 127 -4.51 8.01 11.85
CA ASP A 127 -4.14 7.16 10.72
C ASP A 127 -2.65 7.32 10.43
N GLY A 128 -2.08 6.39 9.66
CA GLY A 128 -0.68 6.43 9.26
C GLY A 128 -0.43 5.67 7.96
N ASP A 129 0.61 6.07 7.26
CA ASP A 129 1.03 5.43 6.02
C ASP A 129 2.55 5.51 5.86
N LYS A 130 3.06 4.69 4.97
CA LYS A 130 4.46 4.70 4.55
C LYS A 130 4.57 5.30 3.16
N ILE A 131 5.41 6.34 3.00
CA ILE A 131 5.78 6.88 1.72
C ILE A 131 7.06 6.20 1.22
N LYS A 132 7.07 5.76 -0.04
CA LYS A 132 8.19 5.02 -0.62
C LYS A 132 8.56 5.58 -1.98
N LYS A 133 9.84 5.57 -2.29
CA LYS A 133 10.28 5.67 -3.67
C LYS A 133 10.42 4.28 -4.28
N THR A 134 10.03 4.16 -5.51
CA THR A 134 10.16 2.94 -6.32
C THR A 134 10.82 3.30 -7.63
N SER A 135 11.46 2.34 -8.25
CA SER A 135 12.04 2.54 -9.58
C SER A 135 11.74 1.36 -10.47
N SER A 136 11.58 1.65 -11.75
CA SER A 136 11.52 0.66 -12.83
C SER A 136 12.55 1.03 -13.88
N VAL A 137 13.11 0.03 -14.55
CA VAL A 137 13.98 0.25 -15.69
C VAL A 137 13.14 0.08 -16.95
N ILE A 138 13.04 1.15 -17.74
CA ILE A 138 12.34 1.16 -19.01
C ILE A 138 13.38 1.48 -20.07
N CYS A 139 13.64 0.52 -20.95
CA CYS A 139 14.75 0.62 -21.88
C CYS A 139 16.07 0.87 -21.14
N ASP A 140 16.80 1.92 -21.49
CA ASP A 140 18.07 2.28 -20.86
C ASP A 140 17.94 3.33 -19.75
N SER A 141 16.70 3.66 -19.35
CA SER A 141 16.44 4.70 -18.36
C SER A 141 15.81 4.16 -17.09
N THR A 142 16.26 4.65 -15.94
CA THR A 142 15.59 4.41 -14.67
C THR A 142 14.49 5.45 -14.46
N CYS A 143 13.24 4.98 -14.31
CA CYS A 143 12.09 5.81 -14.00
C CYS A 143 11.76 5.68 -12.52
N TRP A 144 11.69 6.80 -11.83
CA TRP A 144 11.35 6.87 -10.41
C TRP A 144 9.90 7.25 -10.19
N ASP A 145 9.28 6.65 -9.20
CA ASP A 145 7.92 6.96 -8.76
C ASP A 145 7.85 7.01 -7.24
N ILE A 146 6.86 7.74 -6.72
CA ILE A 146 6.57 7.86 -5.30
C ILE A 146 5.21 7.21 -5.04
N THR A 147 5.18 6.25 -4.12
CA THR A 147 3.97 5.51 -3.74
C THR A 147 3.69 5.64 -2.25
N GLY A 148 2.39 5.59 -1.87
CA GLY A 148 1.95 5.79 -0.48
C GLY A 148 1.94 7.26 -0.09
N GLY A 149 1.99 7.53 1.22
CA GLY A 149 1.93 8.87 1.77
C GLY A 149 0.51 9.44 1.86
N TYR A 150 -0.53 8.59 1.88
CA TYR A 150 -1.93 9.00 2.00
C TYR A 150 -2.45 8.66 3.39
N ILE A 151 -2.77 9.68 4.18
CA ILE A 151 -3.29 9.56 5.54
C ILE A 151 -4.72 10.08 5.58
N ASP A 152 -5.66 9.26 6.04
CA ASP A 152 -7.09 9.59 6.11
C ASP A 152 -7.55 9.71 7.57
N VAL A 153 -7.46 10.92 8.12
CA VAL A 153 -7.94 11.25 9.46
C VAL A 153 -9.32 11.92 9.46
N LYS A 154 -10.14 11.68 8.41
CA LYS A 154 -11.52 12.12 8.37
C LYS A 154 -12.38 11.46 9.46
N LEU A 155 -13.45 12.14 9.88
CA LEU A 155 -14.51 11.52 10.66
C LEU A 155 -15.21 10.45 9.84
N LYS A 156 -15.19 9.20 10.30
CA LYS A 156 -15.81 8.05 9.58
C LYS A 156 -17.34 8.03 9.63
N TYR A 157 -17.97 8.86 10.47
CA TYR A 157 -19.41 8.90 10.69
C TYR A 157 -19.88 10.36 10.68
N ASP A 158 -20.12 10.91 9.49
CA ASP A 158 -20.68 12.27 9.28
C ASP A 158 -22.22 12.33 9.46
N ASN A 159 -22.84 11.34 10.08
CA ASN A 159 -24.29 11.26 10.25
C ASN A 159 -24.74 11.75 11.62
N TYR A 160 -24.24 12.90 12.06
CA TYR A 160 -24.76 13.58 13.24
C TYR A 160 -25.21 15.01 12.90
#